data_2f2b85ca4c8365ea25e589fa387a54f2
#
_entry.id   2f2b85ca4c8365ea25e589fa387a54f2
#
_cell.length_a   1.000
_cell.length_b   1.000
_cell.length_c   1.000
_cell.angle_alpha   90.00
_cell.angle_beta   90.00
_cell.angle_gamma   90.00
#
_symmetry.space_group_name_H-M   'P 1'
#
loop_
_entity.id
_entity.type
_entity.pdbx_description
1 polymer ?
#
loop_
_entity_poly.entity_id
_entity_poly.type
_entity_poly.pdbx_seq_one_letter_code
_entity_poly.pdbx_strand_id
1 'polypeptide(L)'
;ADGSACPLLKADGKWISPQPWSSYGYAWDTGPDITLTLDRDARDNFWSTTCLIGPNGPVEKPSYDKAGQGGKRGRAGIGIRPGYLRLYASQDGTADARTPEALRDDMAADGCTSFVMGDGGGSAQCWFDGQTISGDGRKCHNYIIVYAKKEPAETPPEKEDKPVSKPIVCLDPGHGPGCVNGSLDGSYKECEFTWDLYTRLRPLL
;
A
#
# COMPACT_ATOMS: atom_id res chain seq x y z
N ALA A 1 3.82 8.26 19.87
CA ALA A 1 2.76 8.20 18.85
C ALA A 1 1.52 7.66 19.55
N ASP A 2 0.37 8.24 19.30
CA ASP A 2 -0.92 7.95 19.93
C ASP A 2 -1.57 6.65 19.42
N GLY A 3 -0.87 5.85 18.64
CA GLY A 3 -1.36 4.59 18.09
C GLY A 3 -2.40 4.73 16.99
N SER A 4 -2.69 5.95 16.53
CA SER A 4 -3.58 6.11 15.41
C SER A 4 -2.93 5.58 14.13
N ALA A 5 -3.65 4.72 13.41
CA ALA A 5 -3.20 4.27 12.10
C ALA A 5 -3.08 5.50 11.18
N CYS A 6 -1.89 5.68 10.60
CA CYS A 6 -1.68 6.68 9.58
C CYS A 6 -1.70 5.97 8.23
N PRO A 7 -2.78 5.66 7.66
CA PRO A 7 -3.34 6.44 6.59
C PRO A 7 -4.80 6.81 6.86
N LEU A 8 -5.37 7.62 5.99
CA LEU A 8 -6.80 7.77 5.89
C LEU A 8 -7.33 6.49 5.22
N LEU A 9 -8.04 5.65 5.97
CA LEU A 9 -8.41 4.30 5.54
C LEU A 9 -9.87 3.99 5.83
N LYS A 10 -10.58 3.60 4.80
CA LYS A 10 -11.93 3.03 4.83
C LYS A 10 -11.92 1.67 4.15
N ALA A 11 -12.55 0.69 4.73
CA ALA A 11 -12.68 -0.65 4.15
C ALA A 11 -14.10 -1.19 4.37
N ASP A 12 -14.68 -1.78 3.34
CA ASP A 12 -16.03 -2.36 3.35
C ASP A 12 -17.08 -1.41 3.95
N GLY A 13 -17.04 -0.14 3.53
CA GLY A 13 -17.95 0.90 4.01
C GLY A 13 -17.65 1.43 5.42
N LYS A 14 -16.64 0.89 6.11
CA LYS A 14 -16.31 1.28 7.49
C LYS A 14 -15.00 2.03 7.57
N TRP A 15 -15.00 3.15 8.31
CA TRP A 15 -13.79 3.87 8.63
C TRP A 15 -12.94 3.11 9.63
N ILE A 16 -11.75 2.71 9.20
CA ILE A 16 -10.71 2.09 10.05
C ILE A 16 -9.86 3.20 10.68
N SER A 17 -9.53 4.23 9.90
CA SER A 17 -8.75 5.37 10.33
C SER A 17 -9.30 6.66 9.72
N PRO A 18 -10.27 7.33 10.40
CA PRO A 18 -10.92 8.54 9.91
C PRO A 18 -10.10 9.78 10.29
N GLN A 19 -8.97 9.99 9.65
CA GLN A 19 -8.14 11.16 9.91
C GLN A 19 -8.84 12.47 9.55
N PRO A 20 -8.55 13.59 10.24
CA PRO A 20 -9.20 14.89 9.99
C PRO A 20 -8.69 15.59 8.73
N TRP A 21 -7.54 15.21 8.20
CA TRP A 21 -6.96 15.80 7.00
C TRP A 21 -7.59 15.23 5.73
N SER A 22 -7.47 15.97 4.64
CA SER A 22 -7.96 15.58 3.33
C SER A 22 -6.81 15.59 2.33
N SER A 23 -6.74 14.56 1.50
CA SER A 23 -5.80 14.43 0.38
C SER A 23 -6.42 13.57 -0.70
N TYR A 24 -5.94 13.69 -1.94
CA TYR A 24 -6.29 12.73 -2.97
C TYR A 24 -5.89 11.32 -2.52
N GLY A 25 -6.78 10.40 -2.70
CA GLY A 25 -6.60 8.98 -2.41
C GLY A 25 -7.27 8.12 -3.46
N TYR A 26 -7.10 6.83 -3.33
CA TYR A 26 -7.78 5.86 -4.18
C TYR A 26 -9.04 5.36 -3.53
N ALA A 27 -10.13 5.38 -4.29
CA ALA A 27 -11.42 4.81 -3.93
C ALA A 27 -11.75 3.64 -4.86
N TRP A 28 -12.29 2.56 -4.31
CA TRP A 28 -12.72 1.39 -5.07
C TRP A 28 -13.81 0.62 -4.33
N ASP A 29 -14.56 -0.19 -5.08
CA ASP A 29 -15.46 -1.21 -4.55
C ASP A 29 -14.84 -2.61 -4.79
N THR A 30 -15.63 -3.58 -5.16
CA THR A 30 -15.14 -4.89 -5.62
C THR A 30 -14.85 -4.82 -7.11
N GLY A 31 -13.62 -5.14 -7.51
CA GLY A 31 -13.23 -5.18 -8.93
C GLY A 31 -12.05 -4.26 -9.26
N PRO A 32 -11.70 -4.16 -10.54
CA PRO A 32 -10.50 -3.45 -10.97
C PRO A 32 -10.63 -1.92 -11.01
N ASP A 33 -11.85 -1.38 -10.83
CA ASP A 33 -12.11 0.05 -10.95
C ASP A 33 -11.63 0.80 -9.72
N ILE A 34 -10.43 1.34 -9.82
CA ILE A 34 -9.81 2.20 -8.82
C ILE A 34 -9.75 3.64 -9.34
N THR A 35 -10.19 4.60 -8.54
CA THR A 35 -10.29 6.02 -8.93
C THR A 35 -9.55 6.90 -7.95
N LEU A 36 -8.73 7.83 -8.48
CA LEU A 36 -8.14 8.89 -7.67
C LEU A 36 -9.19 9.97 -7.39
N THR A 37 -9.45 10.28 -6.12
CA THR A 37 -10.47 11.25 -5.70
C THR A 37 -10.12 11.94 -4.38
N LEU A 38 -10.72 13.11 -4.12
CA LEU A 38 -10.78 13.75 -2.81
C LEU A 38 -12.01 13.30 -2.01
N ASP A 39 -13.03 12.77 -2.69
CA ASP A 39 -14.23 12.27 -2.05
C ASP A 39 -13.95 10.91 -1.42
N ARG A 40 -13.73 10.96 -0.12
CA ARG A 40 -13.42 9.79 0.69
C ARG A 40 -14.62 8.87 0.94
N ASP A 41 -15.81 9.31 0.61
CA ASP A 41 -17.04 8.55 0.74
C ASP A 41 -17.60 8.06 -0.60
N ALA A 42 -16.89 8.34 -1.71
CA ALA A 42 -17.31 7.96 -3.05
C ALA A 42 -17.54 6.44 -3.24
N ARG A 43 -16.81 5.62 -2.48
CA ARG A 43 -16.84 4.15 -2.59
C ARG A 43 -16.72 3.47 -1.23
N ASP A 44 -16.93 2.16 -1.18
CA ASP A 44 -16.85 1.38 0.04
C ASP A 44 -15.41 1.30 0.61
N ASN A 45 -14.41 1.39 -0.26
CA ASN A 45 -13.01 1.42 0.15
C ASN A 45 -12.36 2.75 -0.24
N PHE A 46 -11.51 3.25 0.62
CA PHE A 46 -10.70 4.43 0.38
C PHE A 46 -9.36 4.34 1.11
N TRP A 47 -8.30 4.69 0.42
CA TRP A 47 -6.98 4.79 1.00
C TRP A 47 -6.27 6.05 0.53
N SER A 48 -5.76 6.83 1.45
CA SER A 48 -5.00 8.04 1.15
C SER A 48 -3.92 8.31 2.18
N THR A 49 -2.81 8.84 1.69
CA THR A 49 -1.72 9.42 2.47
C THR A 49 -1.21 10.67 1.76
N THR A 50 -0.09 10.61 1.07
CA THR A 50 0.51 11.74 0.36
C THR A 50 0.37 11.56 -1.15
N CYS A 51 -0.43 12.41 -1.77
CA CYS A 51 -0.54 12.44 -3.24
C CYS A 51 0.72 13.07 -3.84
N LEU A 52 1.41 12.34 -4.71
CA LEU A 52 2.57 12.82 -5.46
C LEU A 52 2.23 13.20 -6.91
N ILE A 53 1.28 12.49 -7.52
CA ILE A 53 0.77 12.80 -8.85
C ILE A 53 -0.76 12.85 -8.74
N GLY A 54 -1.30 14.03 -8.90
CA GLY A 54 -2.74 14.31 -8.81
C GLY A 54 -3.40 14.43 -10.18
N PRO A 55 -4.69 14.83 -10.23
CA PRO A 55 -5.43 14.98 -11.49
C PRO A 55 -4.81 15.99 -12.45
N ASN A 56 -4.05 16.96 -11.91
CA ASN A 56 -3.39 18.01 -12.69
C ASN A 56 -1.91 17.70 -12.96
N GLY A 57 -1.47 16.46 -12.73
CA GLY A 57 -0.10 16.01 -12.88
C GLY A 57 0.72 15.99 -11.59
N PRO A 58 2.06 16.00 -11.70
CA PRO A 58 2.97 15.98 -10.57
C PRO A 58 2.75 17.15 -9.61
N VAL A 59 2.64 16.87 -8.31
CA VAL A 59 2.46 17.87 -7.27
C VAL A 59 3.80 18.59 -7.03
N GLU A 60 3.85 19.90 -7.21
CA GLU A 60 5.09 20.69 -7.10
C GLU A 60 5.74 20.55 -5.71
N LYS A 61 4.91 20.66 -4.66
CA LYS A 61 5.34 20.47 -3.26
C LYS A 61 4.43 19.45 -2.59
N PRO A 62 4.80 18.17 -2.60
CA PRO A 62 4.02 17.15 -1.93
C PRO A 62 3.83 17.50 -0.45
N SER A 63 2.56 17.45 0.01
CA SER A 63 2.25 17.64 1.42
C SER A 63 2.64 16.40 2.19
N TYR A 64 3.73 16.48 2.93
CA TYR A 64 4.15 15.47 3.90
C TYR A 64 4.61 16.19 5.17
N ASP A 65 4.45 15.54 6.31
CA ASP A 65 4.79 16.19 7.56
C ASP A 65 6.31 16.14 7.78
N LYS A 66 6.93 17.30 7.58
CA LYS A 66 8.25 17.72 8.12
C LYS A 66 9.46 16.79 7.93
N ALA A 67 10.53 17.15 8.59
CA ALA A 67 11.85 16.54 8.54
C ALA A 67 11.89 15.00 8.72
N GLY A 68 10.88 14.42 9.37
CA GLY A 68 10.76 12.98 9.54
C GLY A 68 10.41 12.22 8.27
N GLN A 69 9.67 12.80 7.33
CA GLN A 69 9.12 12.09 6.17
C GLN A 69 9.77 12.50 4.83
N GLY A 70 10.33 13.70 4.75
CA GLY A 70 10.84 14.29 3.50
C GLY A 70 12.19 13.77 3.04
N GLY A 71 12.97 13.10 3.89
CA GLY A 71 14.33 12.64 3.57
C GLY A 71 14.36 11.49 2.58
N LYS A 72 15.58 11.11 2.19
CA LYS A 72 15.84 9.92 1.38
C LYS A 72 15.62 8.67 2.23
N ARG A 73 14.57 7.91 1.93
CA ARG A 73 14.12 6.75 2.70
C ARG A 73 13.56 5.66 1.78
N GLY A 74 13.36 4.46 2.32
CA GLY A 74 12.46 3.48 1.72
C GLY A 74 11.09 4.10 1.47
N ARG A 75 10.46 3.80 0.35
CA ARG A 75 9.15 4.33 -0.05
C ARG A 75 8.27 3.21 -0.57
N ALA A 76 6.98 3.33 -0.26
CA ALA A 76 5.94 2.48 -0.83
C ALA A 76 4.84 3.35 -1.41
N GLY A 77 4.07 2.84 -2.37
CA GLY A 77 2.95 3.57 -2.93
C GLY A 77 2.25 2.83 -4.06
N ILE A 78 1.13 3.43 -4.47
CA ILE A 78 0.32 2.96 -5.58
C ILE A 78 0.23 4.05 -6.64
N GLY A 79 0.32 3.65 -7.90
CA GLY A 79 0.09 4.49 -9.05
C GLY A 79 -0.82 3.83 -10.07
N ILE A 80 -1.41 4.66 -10.91
CA ILE A 80 -2.16 4.21 -12.09
C ILE A 80 -1.39 4.65 -13.34
N ARG A 81 -1.14 3.69 -14.22
CA ARG A 81 -0.74 3.90 -15.60
C ARG A 81 -1.89 3.46 -16.50
N PRO A 82 -1.99 3.96 -17.75
CA PRO A 82 -2.98 3.45 -18.69
C PRO A 82 -2.92 1.92 -18.80
N GLY A 83 -3.99 1.23 -18.35
CA GLY A 83 -4.08 -0.24 -18.37
C GLY A 83 -3.37 -0.99 -17.25
N TYR A 84 -2.70 -0.29 -16.29
CA TYR A 84 -1.92 -0.95 -15.25
C TYR A 84 -2.10 -0.30 -13.88
N LEU A 85 -2.12 -1.12 -12.83
CA LEU A 85 -1.89 -0.71 -11.46
C LEU A 85 -0.39 -0.85 -11.15
N ARG A 86 0.25 0.26 -10.75
CA ARG A 86 1.65 0.28 -10.36
C ARG A 86 1.77 0.16 -8.85
N LEU A 87 2.36 -0.92 -8.38
CA LEU A 87 2.83 -1.03 -7.00
C LEU A 87 4.31 -0.67 -6.96
N TYR A 88 4.69 0.15 -6.00
CA TYR A 88 6.08 0.59 -5.81
C TYR A 88 6.52 0.32 -4.39
N ALA A 89 7.71 -0.21 -4.22
CA ALA A 89 8.42 -0.21 -2.95
C ALA A 89 9.93 -0.11 -3.19
N SER A 90 10.62 0.64 -2.34
CA SER A 90 12.07 0.70 -2.29
C SER A 90 12.56 0.49 -0.86
N GLN A 91 13.69 -0.20 -0.70
CA GLN A 91 14.22 -0.52 0.62
C GLN A 91 14.88 0.68 1.27
N ASP A 92 14.61 0.84 2.58
CA ASP A 92 15.25 1.88 3.39
C ASP A 92 16.75 1.64 3.56
N GLY A 93 17.51 2.73 3.69
CA GLY A 93 18.97 2.66 3.89
C GLY A 93 19.78 2.16 2.68
N THR A 94 19.16 2.00 1.51
CA THR A 94 19.83 1.56 0.28
C THR A 94 19.97 2.68 -0.75
N ALA A 95 20.64 2.40 -1.87
CA ALA A 95 20.74 3.31 -3.01
C ALA A 95 19.37 3.61 -3.64
N ASP A 96 18.41 2.69 -3.49
CA ASP A 96 17.05 2.80 -4.05
C ASP A 96 16.13 3.68 -3.22
N ALA A 97 16.54 4.09 -2.02
CA ALA A 97 15.80 5.03 -1.20
C ALA A 97 15.56 6.34 -1.95
N ARG A 98 14.37 6.95 -1.78
CA ARG A 98 13.94 8.16 -2.51
C ARG A 98 13.45 9.24 -1.55
N THR A 99 13.62 10.49 -1.94
CA THR A 99 12.78 11.58 -1.41
C THR A 99 11.40 11.53 -2.05
N PRO A 100 10.36 12.14 -1.47
CA PRO A 100 9.05 12.20 -2.11
C PRO A 100 9.08 12.83 -3.50
N GLU A 101 9.89 13.88 -3.69
CA GLU A 101 10.05 14.56 -4.99
C GLU A 101 10.71 13.63 -6.01
N ALA A 102 11.78 12.92 -5.63
CA ALA A 102 12.45 12.00 -6.53
C ALA A 102 11.51 10.83 -6.90
N LEU A 103 10.75 10.31 -5.95
CA LEU A 103 9.74 9.27 -6.22
C LEU A 103 8.65 9.79 -7.16
N ARG A 104 8.16 11.02 -6.95
CA ARG A 104 7.19 11.66 -7.85
C ARG A 104 7.73 11.69 -9.28
N ASP A 105 8.96 12.14 -9.44
CA ASP A 105 9.58 12.30 -10.74
C ASP A 105 9.84 10.94 -11.43
N ASP A 106 10.30 9.95 -10.66
CA ASP A 106 10.45 8.56 -11.15
C ASP A 106 9.12 7.98 -11.64
N MET A 107 8.03 8.18 -10.88
CA MET A 107 6.71 7.67 -11.24
C MET A 107 6.08 8.41 -12.42
N ALA A 108 6.31 9.71 -12.54
CA ALA A 108 5.89 10.49 -13.71
C ALA A 108 6.64 10.03 -14.96
N ALA A 109 7.95 9.81 -14.87
CA ALA A 109 8.77 9.28 -15.95
C ALA A 109 8.36 7.85 -16.34
N ASP A 110 7.92 7.03 -15.39
CA ASP A 110 7.35 5.69 -15.63
C ASP A 110 5.97 5.73 -16.32
N GLY A 111 5.36 6.91 -16.46
CA GLY A 111 4.08 7.12 -17.11
C GLY A 111 2.86 6.96 -16.20
N CYS A 112 3.04 7.07 -14.90
CA CYS A 112 1.92 7.13 -13.97
C CYS A 112 1.11 8.41 -14.19
N THR A 113 -0.20 8.26 -14.34
CA THR A 113 -1.16 9.37 -14.42
C THR A 113 -1.65 9.81 -13.05
N SER A 114 -1.46 8.98 -12.04
CA SER A 114 -1.67 9.29 -10.64
C SER A 114 -0.74 8.45 -9.76
N PHE A 115 -0.34 8.99 -8.59
CA PHE A 115 0.44 8.25 -7.62
C PHE A 115 0.21 8.76 -6.20
N VAL A 116 -0.08 7.85 -5.29
CA VAL A 116 -0.19 8.12 -3.84
C VAL A 116 0.91 7.35 -3.13
N MET A 117 1.77 8.08 -2.42
CA MET A 117 2.85 7.53 -1.62
C MET A 117 2.30 7.10 -0.26
N GLY A 118 2.60 5.90 0.18
CA GLY A 118 2.30 5.36 1.50
C GLY A 118 3.32 5.71 2.56
N ASP A 119 3.35 4.94 3.64
CA ASP A 119 4.38 5.03 4.66
C ASP A 119 5.76 4.70 4.09
N GLY A 120 6.81 5.15 4.77
CA GLY A 120 8.18 5.03 4.31
C GLY A 120 9.11 4.45 5.38
N GLY A 121 10.41 4.52 5.11
CA GLY A 121 11.41 3.92 5.97
C GLY A 121 11.31 2.40 5.97
N GLY A 122 11.52 1.77 7.11
CA GLY A 122 11.41 0.32 7.25
C GLY A 122 9.99 -0.24 7.08
N SER A 123 8.96 0.62 7.00
CA SER A 123 7.59 0.21 6.66
C SER A 123 7.37 -0.01 5.15
N ALA A 124 8.30 0.45 4.31
CA ALA A 124 8.23 0.24 2.87
C ALA A 124 8.63 -1.19 2.53
N GLN A 125 7.65 -2.07 2.43
CA GLN A 125 7.85 -3.49 2.19
C GLN A 125 7.06 -3.95 0.98
N CYS A 126 7.63 -4.88 0.24
CA CYS A 126 6.99 -5.53 -0.88
C CYS A 126 7.33 -7.02 -0.89
N TRP A 127 6.31 -7.80 -1.11
CA TRP A 127 6.43 -9.23 -1.25
C TRP A 127 5.75 -9.66 -2.56
N PHE A 128 6.41 -10.51 -3.32
CA PHE A 128 5.94 -10.99 -4.61
C PHE A 128 6.42 -12.42 -4.85
N ASP A 129 5.52 -13.28 -5.28
CA ASP A 129 5.80 -14.68 -5.64
C ASP A 129 6.64 -15.45 -4.59
N GLY A 130 6.24 -15.35 -3.32
CA GLY A 130 6.93 -16.04 -2.23
C GLY A 130 8.25 -15.39 -1.79
N GLN A 131 8.63 -14.25 -2.37
CA GLN A 131 9.90 -13.59 -2.08
C GLN A 131 9.67 -12.18 -1.52
N THR A 132 10.44 -11.80 -0.51
CA THR A 132 10.55 -10.42 -0.07
C THR A 132 11.41 -9.66 -1.08
N ILE A 133 10.80 -8.67 -1.76
CA ILE A 133 11.50 -7.80 -2.73
C ILE A 133 12.09 -6.59 -2.00
N SER A 134 11.38 -6.06 -1.01
CA SER A 134 11.80 -4.94 -0.19
C SER A 134 11.30 -5.12 1.23
N GLY A 135 12.10 -4.70 2.21
CA GLY A 135 11.70 -4.68 3.61
C GLY A 135 12.81 -5.11 4.58
N ASP A 136 12.70 -4.67 5.83
CA ASP A 136 13.60 -5.00 6.93
C ASP A 136 13.01 -6.04 7.91
N GLY A 137 11.85 -6.62 7.56
CA GLY A 137 11.14 -7.58 8.41
C GLY A 137 10.32 -6.95 9.53
N ARG A 138 10.21 -5.61 9.57
CA ARG A 138 9.35 -4.90 10.51
C ARG A 138 7.89 -5.34 10.35
N LYS A 139 7.17 -5.45 11.45
CA LYS A 139 5.72 -5.67 11.43
C LYS A 139 5.01 -4.35 11.10
N CYS A 140 4.13 -4.36 10.12
CA CYS A 140 3.28 -3.23 9.72
C CYS A 140 1.79 -3.60 9.88
N HIS A 141 0.87 -2.65 10.00
CA HIS A 141 -0.55 -2.94 10.29
C HIS A 141 -1.42 -3.06 9.03
N ASN A 142 -1.03 -2.43 7.94
CA ASN A 142 -1.85 -2.31 6.75
C ASN A 142 -1.16 -2.93 5.55
N TYR A 143 -1.95 -3.59 4.69
CA TYR A 143 -1.48 -4.21 3.48
C TYR A 143 -2.34 -3.76 2.31
N ILE A 144 -1.72 -3.57 1.16
CA ILE A 144 -2.41 -3.50 -0.11
C ILE A 144 -2.14 -4.82 -0.82
N ILE A 145 -3.19 -5.58 -1.04
CA ILE A 145 -3.10 -6.90 -1.66
C ILE A 145 -3.80 -6.82 -3.01
N VAL A 146 -3.08 -7.22 -4.06
CA VAL A 146 -3.63 -7.33 -5.40
C VAL A 146 -3.75 -8.81 -5.74
N TYR A 147 -4.97 -9.25 -5.99
CA TYR A 147 -5.28 -10.61 -6.42
C TYR A 147 -5.44 -10.63 -7.93
N ALA A 148 -4.77 -11.56 -8.60
CA ALA A 148 -5.13 -11.87 -9.98
C ALA A 148 -6.55 -12.46 -10.01
N LYS A 149 -7.40 -11.96 -10.91
CA LYS A 149 -8.71 -12.56 -11.15
C LYS A 149 -8.47 -13.97 -11.69
N LYS A 150 -8.97 -14.99 -10.99
CA LYS A 150 -9.00 -16.33 -11.53
C LYS A 150 -9.97 -16.32 -12.71
N GLU A 151 -9.47 -16.47 -13.93
CA GLU A 151 -10.37 -16.67 -15.07
C GLU A 151 -11.26 -17.89 -14.78
N PRO A 152 -12.57 -17.83 -15.11
CA PRO A 152 -13.39 -19.02 -15.05
C PRO A 152 -12.70 -20.09 -15.89
N ALA A 153 -12.54 -21.28 -15.34
CA ALA A 153 -11.91 -22.38 -16.04
C ALA A 153 -12.66 -22.59 -17.38
N GLU A 154 -12.07 -22.14 -18.47
CA GLU A 154 -12.50 -22.56 -19.79
C GLU A 154 -12.32 -24.07 -19.87
N THR A 155 -13.35 -24.76 -20.32
CA THR A 155 -13.33 -26.21 -20.59
C THR A 155 -12.12 -26.51 -21.46
N PRO A 156 -11.28 -27.51 -21.13
CA PRO A 156 -9.91 -27.57 -21.61
C PRO A 156 -9.84 -27.88 -23.10
N PRO A 157 -9.15 -27.07 -23.89
CA PRO A 157 -8.42 -27.62 -25.02
C PRO A 157 -7.13 -28.28 -24.49
N GLU A 158 -6.74 -29.29 -25.14
CA GLU A 158 -5.62 -30.17 -24.90
C GLU A 158 -4.32 -29.45 -24.53
N LYS A 159 -3.59 -30.01 -23.58
CA LYS A 159 -2.37 -29.59 -22.93
C LYS A 159 -1.39 -28.76 -23.75
N GLU A 160 -1.17 -27.50 -23.36
CA GLU A 160 0.12 -26.82 -23.42
C GLU A 160 0.48 -26.33 -22.00
N ASP A 161 1.58 -26.84 -21.45
CA ASP A 161 2.14 -26.41 -20.16
C ASP A 161 2.67 -24.96 -20.26
N LYS A 162 1.79 -23.97 -19.95
CA LYS A 162 2.24 -22.60 -19.65
C LYS A 162 2.19 -22.38 -18.15
N PRO A 163 3.21 -21.76 -17.55
CA PRO A 163 3.24 -21.55 -16.11
C PRO A 163 2.08 -20.65 -15.67
N VAL A 164 1.31 -21.12 -14.70
CA VAL A 164 0.22 -20.37 -14.06
C VAL A 164 0.82 -19.12 -13.41
N SER A 165 0.37 -17.94 -13.81
CA SER A 165 0.78 -16.69 -13.16
C SER A 165 0.25 -16.69 -11.73
N LYS A 166 1.17 -16.68 -10.76
CA LYS A 166 0.82 -16.60 -9.34
C LYS A 166 0.41 -15.17 -8.97
N PRO A 167 -0.50 -14.98 -8.00
CA PRO A 167 -0.92 -13.65 -7.58
C PRO A 167 0.22 -12.84 -6.98
N ILE A 168 0.18 -11.53 -7.20
CA ILE A 168 1.12 -10.57 -6.62
C ILE A 168 0.53 -10.11 -5.28
N VAL A 169 1.30 -10.22 -4.21
CA VAL A 169 0.88 -9.77 -2.87
C VAL A 169 1.88 -8.75 -2.35
N CYS A 170 1.41 -7.54 -2.07
CA CYS A 170 2.17 -6.50 -1.38
C CYS A 170 1.62 -6.37 0.05
N LEU A 171 2.48 -6.54 1.04
CA LEU A 171 2.10 -6.51 2.45
C LEU A 171 2.79 -5.31 3.11
N ASP A 172 2.02 -4.34 3.61
CA ASP A 172 2.51 -3.21 4.41
C ASP A 172 1.99 -3.29 5.85
N PRO A 173 2.78 -3.86 6.78
CA PRO A 173 2.43 -3.97 8.19
C PRO A 173 2.96 -2.81 9.05
N GLY A 174 2.13 -1.87 9.51
CA GLY A 174 2.45 -0.56 10.13
C GLY A 174 3.22 -0.46 11.46
N HIS A 175 3.51 -1.53 12.25
CA HIS A 175 4.27 -1.42 13.52
C HIS A 175 5.07 -2.67 13.89
N GLY A 176 6.31 -2.48 14.38
CA GLY A 176 7.23 -3.54 14.77
C GLY A 176 6.93 -4.21 16.13
N PRO A 177 7.66 -5.29 16.46
CA PRO A 177 7.54 -5.95 17.77
C PRO A 177 7.87 -4.95 18.88
N GLY A 178 7.03 -4.94 19.95
CA GLY A 178 7.20 -4.06 21.09
C GLY A 178 6.41 -2.76 21.03
N CYS A 179 5.56 -2.53 20.01
CA CYS A 179 4.63 -1.43 20.05
C CYS A 179 3.60 -1.65 21.18
N VAL A 180 3.32 -0.57 21.93
CA VAL A 180 2.36 -0.57 23.04
C VAL A 180 0.91 -0.35 22.58
N ASN A 181 0.62 -0.51 21.31
CA ASN A 181 -0.70 -0.28 20.76
C ASN A 181 -1.60 -1.49 21.01
N GLY A 182 -2.74 -1.23 21.61
CA GLY A 182 -3.75 -2.21 21.97
C GLY A 182 -4.97 -1.54 22.56
N SER A 183 -5.93 -2.35 23.00
CA SER A 183 -7.08 -1.85 23.75
C SER A 183 -6.65 -1.19 25.05
N LEU A 184 -7.40 -0.18 25.52
CA LEU A 184 -7.16 0.54 26.77
C LEU A 184 -7.20 -0.40 28.00
N ASP A 185 -7.88 -1.54 27.90
CA ASP A 185 -7.98 -2.56 28.96
C ASP A 185 -6.89 -3.65 28.87
N GLY A 186 -5.99 -3.55 27.89
CA GLY A 186 -4.90 -4.53 27.70
C GLY A 186 -5.34 -5.90 27.18
N SER A 187 -6.61 -6.08 26.83
CA SER A 187 -7.16 -7.37 26.34
C SER A 187 -6.71 -7.70 24.91
N TYR A 188 -6.16 -6.72 24.19
CA TYR A 188 -5.78 -6.84 22.80
C TYR A 188 -4.48 -6.09 22.52
N LYS A 189 -3.51 -6.80 21.93
CA LYS A 189 -2.29 -6.20 21.37
C LYS A 189 -2.32 -6.29 19.85
N GLU A 190 -2.40 -5.16 19.23
CA GLU A 190 -2.57 -5.03 17.78
C GLU A 190 -1.45 -5.73 16.99
N CYS A 191 -0.22 -5.67 17.50
CA CYS A 191 0.94 -6.32 16.89
C CYS A 191 0.89 -7.86 16.97
N GLU A 192 0.21 -8.45 17.94
CA GLU A 192 0.07 -9.90 18.07
C GLU A 192 -0.98 -10.44 17.09
N PHE A 193 -2.08 -9.71 16.90
CA PHE A 193 -3.14 -10.09 15.96
C PHE A 193 -2.70 -10.02 14.50
N THR A 194 -2.03 -8.94 14.11
CA THR A 194 -1.56 -8.78 12.73
C THR A 194 -0.49 -9.79 12.37
N TRP A 195 0.35 -10.17 13.33
CA TRP A 195 1.33 -11.24 13.13
C TRP A 195 0.68 -12.62 13.04
N ASP A 196 -0.33 -12.92 13.85
CA ASP A 196 -1.09 -14.16 13.77
C ASP A 196 -1.81 -14.27 12.41
N LEU A 197 -2.45 -13.19 11.97
CA LEU A 197 -3.07 -13.11 10.64
C LEU A 197 -2.07 -13.35 9.52
N TYR A 198 -0.89 -12.70 9.57
CA TYR A 198 0.18 -12.89 8.60
C TYR A 198 0.66 -14.34 8.55
N THR A 199 0.90 -14.96 9.70
CA THR A 199 1.38 -16.35 9.78
C THR A 199 0.36 -17.36 9.29
N ARG A 200 -0.93 -17.06 9.37
CA ARG A 200 -2.02 -17.89 8.84
C ARG A 200 -2.25 -17.71 7.35
N LEU A 201 -2.08 -16.48 6.84
CA LEU A 201 -2.27 -16.19 5.41
C LEU A 201 -1.08 -16.64 4.57
N ARG A 202 0.15 -16.52 5.08
CA ARG A 202 1.38 -16.87 4.38
C ARG A 202 1.40 -18.29 3.77
N PRO A 203 0.93 -19.35 4.46
CA PRO A 203 0.90 -20.70 3.87
C PRO A 203 -0.19 -20.89 2.82
N LEU A 204 -1.15 -19.96 2.70
CA LEU A 204 -2.28 -20.05 1.78
C LEU A 204 -2.02 -19.31 0.45
N LEU A 205 -0.92 -18.57 0.39
CA LEU A 205 -0.46 -17.78 -0.76
C LEU A 205 0.70 -18.49 -1.46
#